data_040f05fd7dcc3716cecc15a78b67ba46
#
_entry.id   040f05fd7dcc3716cecc15a78b67ba46
#
_cell.length_a   1.000
_cell.length_b   1.000
_cell.length_c   1.000
_cell.angle_alpha   90.00
_cell.angle_beta   90.00
_cell.angle_gamma   90.00
#
_symmetry.space_group_name_H-M   'P 1'
#
loop_
_entity.id
_entity.type
_entity.pdbx_description
1 polymer ?
#
loop_
_entity_poly.entity_id
_entity_poly.type
_entity_poly.pdbx_seq_one_letter_code
_entity_poly.pdbx_strand_id
1 'polypeptide(L)'
;MRLLLDEHYDSEIAKQLRRRGHDVSAVDERPELAGLDDRAVLAMAVAERRAVVTENAKDFVALGREALLEGAAHHGLVLVSPRAFPRSKRSLGPLVAALDGLLATNTADEALVNQVRWLRPPPAAL
;
A
#
# COMPACT_ATOMS: atom_id res chain seq x y z
N MET A 1 -2.97 9.93 5.73
CA MET A 1 -3.36 8.64 5.09
C MET A 1 -2.65 7.50 5.81
N ARG A 2 -3.25 6.33 5.86
CA ARG A 2 -2.70 5.12 6.48
C ARG A 2 -2.47 4.06 5.41
N LEU A 3 -1.45 3.23 5.57
CA LEU A 3 -1.13 2.18 4.61
C LEU A 3 -1.19 0.78 5.23
N LEU A 4 -1.54 -0.20 4.41
CA LEU A 4 -1.33 -1.61 4.68
C LEU A 4 -0.47 -2.18 3.56
N LEU A 5 0.72 -2.66 3.90
CA LEU A 5 1.62 -3.31 2.94
C LEU A 5 1.22 -4.77 2.77
N ASP A 6 1.02 -5.18 1.51
CA ASP A 6 0.66 -6.55 1.17
C ASP A 6 1.73 -7.56 1.57
N GLU A 7 1.38 -8.84 1.56
CA GLU A 7 2.13 -9.95 2.14
C GLU A 7 3.60 -10.05 1.73
N HIS A 8 3.95 -9.69 0.51
CA HIS A 8 5.30 -9.89 -0.02
C HIS A 8 6.30 -8.78 0.33
N TYR A 9 5.87 -7.76 1.08
CA TYR A 9 6.78 -6.68 1.45
C TYR A 9 7.45 -6.97 2.79
N ASP A 10 8.76 -6.70 2.84
CA ASP A 10 9.53 -6.80 4.06
C ASP A 10 8.96 -5.84 5.12
N SER A 11 8.75 -6.33 6.33
CA SER A 11 8.26 -5.53 7.44
C SER A 11 9.16 -4.34 7.78
N GLU A 12 10.43 -4.38 7.39
CA GLU A 12 11.36 -3.26 7.58
C GLU A 12 10.87 -1.98 6.88
N ILE A 13 10.15 -2.11 5.76
CA ILE A 13 9.55 -0.96 5.05
C ILE A 13 8.56 -0.26 5.98
N ALA A 14 7.66 -1.02 6.59
CA ALA A 14 6.69 -0.47 7.53
C ALA A 14 7.36 0.16 8.75
N LYS A 15 8.39 -0.51 9.29
CA LYS A 15 9.14 0.00 10.45
C LYS A 15 9.80 1.34 10.15
N GLN A 16 10.44 1.47 8.99
CA GLN A 16 11.09 2.72 8.59
C GLN A 16 10.09 3.85 8.40
N LEU A 17 8.93 3.56 7.79
CA LEU A 17 7.88 4.56 7.62
C LEU A 17 7.29 5.00 8.97
N ARG A 18 7.09 4.07 9.90
CA ARG A 18 6.64 4.42 11.25
C ARG A 18 7.64 5.31 11.99
N ARG A 19 8.94 5.08 11.82
CA ARG A 19 9.99 5.95 12.39
C ARG A 19 9.92 7.37 11.84
N ARG A 20 9.38 7.54 10.65
CA ARG A 20 9.17 8.85 10.01
C ARG A 20 7.82 9.48 10.40
N GLY A 21 7.07 8.86 11.31
CA GLY A 21 5.82 9.39 11.84
C GLY A 21 4.56 8.96 11.08
N HIS A 22 4.66 7.99 10.18
CA HIS A 22 3.51 7.52 9.41
C HIS A 22 2.82 6.32 10.06
N ASP A 23 1.51 6.21 9.83
CA ASP A 23 0.72 5.05 10.28
C ASP A 23 0.72 3.99 9.18
N VAL A 24 1.61 3.03 9.30
CA VAL A 24 1.80 1.95 8.33
C VAL A 24 1.80 0.61 9.05
N SER A 25 1.01 -0.32 8.53
CA SER A 25 0.96 -1.71 8.97
C SER A 25 1.39 -2.62 7.82
N ALA A 26 1.95 -3.76 8.13
CA ALA A 26 2.32 -4.76 7.12
C ALA A 26 1.65 -6.09 7.44
N VAL A 27 1.14 -6.77 6.41
CA VAL A 27 0.56 -8.11 6.56
C VAL A 27 1.57 -9.07 7.20
N ASP A 28 2.84 -8.94 6.80
CA ASP A 28 3.93 -9.77 7.31
C ASP A 28 4.14 -9.66 8.83
N GLU A 29 3.73 -8.56 9.43
CA GLU A 29 3.83 -8.34 10.88
C GLU A 29 2.61 -8.82 11.65
N ARG A 30 1.56 -9.26 10.96
CA ARG A 30 0.24 -9.52 11.56
C ARG A 30 -0.17 -10.97 11.33
N PRO A 31 0.05 -11.85 12.32
CA PRO A 31 -0.29 -13.27 12.17
C PRO A 31 -1.74 -13.52 11.78
N GLU A 32 -2.67 -12.66 12.21
CA GLU A 32 -4.10 -12.77 11.88
C GLU A 32 -4.39 -12.50 10.41
N LEU A 33 -3.47 -11.87 9.68
CA LEU A 33 -3.59 -11.59 8.26
C LEU A 33 -2.78 -12.56 7.39
N ALA A 34 -1.87 -13.32 8.00
CA ALA A 34 -1.00 -14.23 7.26
C ALA A 34 -1.81 -15.31 6.55
N GLY A 35 -1.53 -15.51 5.26
CA GLY A 35 -2.21 -16.53 4.47
C GLY A 35 -3.63 -16.18 4.03
N LEU A 36 -4.14 -15.00 4.37
CA LEU A 36 -5.45 -14.56 3.88
C LEU A 36 -5.38 -14.22 2.39
N ASP A 37 -6.50 -14.41 1.69
CA ASP A 37 -6.59 -14.03 0.29
C ASP A 37 -6.68 -12.51 0.12
N ASP A 38 -6.54 -12.04 -1.12
CA ASP A 38 -6.54 -10.61 -1.43
C ASP A 38 -7.86 -9.92 -1.02
N ARG A 39 -8.98 -10.63 -1.15
CA ARG A 39 -10.29 -10.10 -0.74
C ARG A 39 -10.33 -9.82 0.76
N ALA A 40 -9.81 -10.72 1.58
CA ALA A 40 -9.77 -10.55 3.02
C ALA A 40 -8.79 -9.45 3.43
N VAL A 41 -7.65 -9.35 2.74
CA VAL A 41 -6.68 -8.25 2.96
C VAL A 41 -7.32 -6.90 2.65
N LEU A 42 -8.02 -6.80 1.53
CA LEU A 42 -8.73 -5.55 1.17
C LEU A 42 -9.81 -5.21 2.20
N ALA A 43 -10.59 -6.20 2.63
CA ALA A 43 -11.62 -5.98 3.64
C ALA A 43 -11.05 -5.45 4.96
N MET A 44 -9.90 -5.97 5.38
CA MET A 44 -9.21 -5.48 6.57
C MET A 44 -8.71 -4.04 6.38
N ALA A 45 -8.15 -3.74 5.22
CA ALA A 45 -7.71 -2.39 4.89
C ALA A 45 -8.87 -1.39 4.92
N VAL A 46 -10.03 -1.78 4.39
CA VAL A 46 -11.25 -0.95 4.44
C VAL A 46 -11.67 -0.71 5.89
N ALA A 47 -11.70 -1.75 6.72
CA ALA A 47 -12.09 -1.64 8.13
C ALA A 47 -11.15 -0.71 8.91
N GLU A 48 -9.88 -0.69 8.58
CA GLU A 48 -8.86 0.13 9.25
C GLU A 48 -8.60 1.46 8.54
N ARG A 49 -9.32 1.75 7.48
CA ARG A 49 -9.15 2.98 6.68
C ARG A 49 -7.73 3.12 6.14
N ARG A 50 -7.19 2.02 5.61
CA ARG A 50 -5.83 1.97 5.05
C ARG A 50 -5.89 1.83 3.54
N ALA A 51 -4.98 2.49 2.84
CA ALA A 51 -4.71 2.20 1.44
C ALA A 51 -3.82 0.95 1.37
N VAL A 52 -4.12 0.05 0.44
CA VAL A 52 -3.31 -1.16 0.23
C VAL A 52 -2.17 -0.84 -0.72
N VAL A 53 -0.95 -1.22 -0.34
CA VAL A 53 0.24 -1.16 -1.21
C VAL A 53 0.53 -2.57 -1.70
N THR A 54 0.48 -2.79 -3.01
CA THR A 54 0.61 -4.13 -3.58
C THR A 54 1.24 -4.12 -4.98
N GLU A 55 1.94 -5.20 -5.31
CA GLU A 55 2.36 -5.48 -6.68
C GLU A 55 1.28 -6.21 -7.48
N ASN A 56 0.30 -6.80 -6.80
CA ASN A 56 -0.75 -7.60 -7.42
C ASN A 56 -1.87 -6.70 -7.97
N ALA A 57 -1.50 -5.87 -8.95
CA ALA A 57 -2.38 -4.85 -9.50
C ALA A 57 -3.67 -5.43 -10.07
N LYS A 58 -3.56 -6.48 -10.88
CA LYS A 58 -4.71 -7.08 -11.57
C LYS A 58 -5.80 -7.51 -10.59
N ASP A 59 -5.42 -8.25 -9.56
CA ASP A 59 -6.39 -8.83 -8.62
C ASP A 59 -6.99 -7.76 -7.71
N PHE A 60 -6.17 -6.84 -7.19
CA PHE A 60 -6.68 -5.78 -6.32
C PHE A 60 -7.54 -4.75 -7.06
N VAL A 61 -7.20 -4.42 -8.31
CA VAL A 61 -8.04 -3.52 -9.12
C VAL A 61 -9.40 -4.15 -9.37
N ALA A 62 -9.45 -5.44 -9.68
CA ALA A 62 -10.71 -6.17 -9.86
C ALA A 62 -11.56 -6.17 -8.58
N LEU A 63 -10.94 -6.43 -7.42
CA LEU A 63 -11.62 -6.41 -6.13
C LEU A 63 -12.12 -5.03 -5.76
N GLY A 64 -11.35 -3.99 -6.02
CA GLY A 64 -11.75 -2.60 -5.78
C GLY A 64 -12.95 -2.20 -6.63
N ARG A 65 -12.96 -2.61 -7.90
CA ARG A 65 -14.09 -2.38 -8.80
C ARG A 65 -15.34 -3.10 -8.33
N GLU A 66 -15.19 -4.36 -7.92
CA GLU A 66 -16.29 -5.15 -7.37
C GLU A 66 -16.89 -4.47 -6.13
N ALA A 67 -16.05 -4.00 -5.22
CA ALA A 67 -16.50 -3.28 -4.03
C ALA A 67 -17.32 -2.02 -4.39
N LEU A 68 -16.85 -1.25 -5.36
CA LEU A 68 -17.58 -0.05 -5.82
C LEU A 68 -18.95 -0.40 -6.41
N LEU A 69 -19.04 -1.49 -7.18
CA LEU A 69 -20.30 -1.96 -7.74
C LEU A 69 -21.30 -2.40 -6.67
N GLU A 70 -20.80 -2.86 -5.53
CA GLU A 70 -21.61 -3.24 -4.37
C GLU A 70 -21.91 -2.05 -3.44
N GLY A 71 -21.51 -0.85 -3.82
CA GLY A 71 -21.69 0.35 -3.01
C GLY A 71 -20.73 0.50 -1.85
N ALA A 72 -19.67 -0.29 -1.82
CA ALA A 72 -18.62 -0.20 -0.79
C ALA A 72 -17.46 0.68 -1.27
N ALA A 73 -16.86 1.43 -0.35
CA ALA A 73 -15.70 2.25 -0.64
C ALA A 73 -14.43 1.56 -0.14
N HIS A 74 -13.29 1.81 -0.80
CA HIS A 74 -11.97 1.49 -0.27
C HIS A 74 -11.16 2.78 -0.08
N HIS A 75 -10.09 2.69 0.69
CA HIS A 75 -9.28 3.85 1.04
C HIS A 75 -8.05 4.04 0.15
N GLY A 76 -8.03 3.36 -0.97
CA GLY A 76 -7.00 3.50 -1.99
C GLY A 76 -6.27 2.21 -2.29
N LEU A 77 -5.84 2.08 -3.54
CA LEU A 77 -4.94 1.03 -3.99
C LEU A 77 -3.70 1.71 -4.56
N VAL A 78 -2.57 1.45 -3.93
CA VAL A 78 -1.27 1.96 -4.37
C VAL A 78 -0.54 0.78 -5.02
N LEU A 79 -0.42 0.85 -6.33
CA LEU A 79 0.16 -0.23 -7.13
C LEU A 79 1.65 0.01 -7.30
N VAL A 80 2.43 -1.03 -7.10
CA VAL A 80 3.89 -0.97 -7.21
C VAL A 80 4.33 -1.82 -8.39
N SER A 81 5.01 -1.21 -9.35
CA SER A 81 5.57 -1.93 -10.48
C SER A 81 6.88 -2.60 -10.09
N PRO A 82 7.02 -3.93 -10.30
CA PRO A 82 8.30 -4.60 -10.08
C PRO A 82 9.41 -4.08 -10.98
N ARG A 83 9.07 -3.46 -12.10
CA ARG A 83 10.03 -2.82 -13.00
C ARG A 83 10.61 -1.55 -12.39
N ALA A 84 9.78 -0.72 -11.74
CA ALA A 84 10.22 0.50 -11.08
C ALA A 84 10.86 0.22 -9.72
N PHE A 85 10.35 -0.80 -9.01
CA PHE A 85 10.81 -1.17 -7.66
C PHE A 85 11.06 -2.68 -7.63
N PRO A 86 12.20 -3.16 -8.13
CA PRO A 86 12.51 -4.59 -8.10
C PRO A 86 12.52 -5.14 -6.67
N ARG A 87 12.13 -6.40 -6.51
CA ARG A 87 12.18 -7.09 -5.22
C ARG A 87 13.62 -7.43 -4.86
N SER A 88 14.30 -6.48 -4.25
CA SER A 88 15.66 -6.67 -3.76
C SER A 88 15.91 -5.72 -2.58
N LYS A 89 16.93 -6.01 -1.79
CA LYS A 89 17.35 -5.12 -0.70
C LYS A 89 17.73 -3.73 -1.22
N ARG A 90 18.20 -3.65 -2.45
CA ARG A 90 18.58 -2.37 -3.09
C ARG A 90 17.39 -1.45 -3.35
N SER A 91 16.19 -2.03 -3.51
CA SER A 91 14.98 -1.25 -3.79
C SER A 91 14.25 -0.82 -2.52
N LEU A 92 14.66 -1.29 -1.35
CA LEU A 92 14.01 -0.98 -0.09
C LEU A 92 14.06 0.53 0.20
N GLY A 93 15.22 1.15 0.06
CA GLY A 93 15.37 2.60 0.24
C GLY A 93 14.53 3.43 -0.71
N PRO A 94 14.60 3.18 -2.03
CA PRO A 94 13.74 3.89 -3.00
C PRO A 94 12.25 3.69 -2.75
N LEU A 95 11.83 2.49 -2.36
CA LEU A 95 10.43 2.21 -2.06
C LEU A 95 9.97 2.98 -0.81
N VAL A 96 10.77 2.99 0.26
CA VAL A 96 10.47 3.77 1.46
C VAL A 96 10.38 5.25 1.12
N ALA A 97 11.32 5.78 0.33
CA ALA A 97 11.32 7.19 -0.06
C ALA A 97 10.08 7.55 -0.89
N ALA A 98 9.67 6.68 -1.82
CA ALA A 98 8.49 6.91 -2.64
C ALA A 98 7.20 6.90 -1.79
N LEU A 99 7.08 5.95 -0.87
CA LEU A 99 5.93 5.88 0.04
C LEU A 99 5.91 7.05 1.03
N ASP A 100 7.06 7.45 1.54
CA ASP A 100 7.17 8.63 2.39
C ASP A 100 6.68 9.89 1.66
N GLY A 101 7.11 10.08 0.41
CA GLY A 101 6.64 11.18 -0.43
C GLY A 101 5.13 11.15 -0.68
N LEU A 102 4.58 9.96 -0.96
CA LEU A 102 3.15 9.79 -1.14
C LEU A 102 2.38 10.18 0.13
N LEU A 103 2.82 9.73 1.28
CA LEU A 103 2.19 10.02 2.56
C LEU A 103 2.31 11.49 2.94
N ALA A 104 3.46 12.11 2.66
CA ALA A 104 3.68 13.52 2.95
C ALA A 104 2.79 14.45 2.13
N THR A 105 2.42 14.05 0.90
CA THR A 105 1.58 14.84 0.00
C THR A 105 0.10 14.48 0.06
N ASN A 106 -0.27 13.40 0.74
CA ASN A 106 -1.65 12.91 0.86
C ASN A 106 -1.95 12.59 2.34
N THR A 107 -2.10 13.63 3.15
CA THR A 107 -2.16 13.50 4.60
C THR A 107 -3.53 13.07 5.13
N ALA A 108 -4.62 13.43 4.44
CA ALA A 108 -5.97 13.09 4.88
C ALA A 108 -6.23 11.59 4.74
N ASP A 109 -7.00 11.02 5.68
CA ASP A 109 -7.37 9.60 5.63
C ASP A 109 -8.16 9.25 4.35
N GLU A 110 -8.92 10.22 3.82
CA GLU A 110 -9.76 10.05 2.63
C GLU A 110 -9.03 10.40 1.33
N ALA A 111 -7.74 10.73 1.39
CA ALA A 111 -7.01 11.27 0.23
C ALA A 111 -7.11 10.39 -1.02
N LEU A 112 -7.12 9.06 -0.87
CA LEU A 112 -7.19 8.11 -1.98
C LEU A 112 -8.46 7.27 -1.98
N VAL A 113 -9.53 7.72 -1.34
CA VAL A 113 -10.80 6.97 -1.34
C VAL A 113 -11.23 6.67 -2.76
N ASN A 114 -11.45 5.39 -3.05
CA ASN A 114 -11.87 4.86 -4.35
C ASN A 114 -10.90 5.15 -5.49
N GLN A 115 -9.66 5.49 -5.18
CA GLN A 115 -8.64 5.77 -6.19
C GLN A 115 -7.64 4.64 -6.32
N VAL A 116 -7.10 4.49 -7.50
CA VAL A 116 -6.02 3.57 -7.83
C VAL A 116 -4.86 4.41 -8.34
N ARG A 117 -3.68 4.24 -7.74
CA ARG A 117 -2.49 4.98 -8.15
C ARG A 117 -1.30 4.06 -8.29
N TRP A 118 -0.54 4.25 -9.36
CA TRP A 118 0.78 3.67 -9.48
C TRP A 118 1.77 4.51 -8.68
N LEU A 119 2.52 3.84 -7.80
CA LEU A 119 3.59 4.49 -7.06
C LEU A 119 4.72 4.87 -8.03
N ARG A 120 5.14 6.12 -7.98
CA ARG A 120 6.23 6.62 -8.81
C ARG A 120 7.53 6.58 -8.05
N PRO A 121 8.65 6.20 -8.71
CA PRO A 121 9.97 6.33 -8.09
C PRO A 121 10.24 7.77 -7.70
N PRO A 122 11.06 8.01 -6.65
CA PRO A 122 11.50 9.38 -6.35
C PRO A 122 12.24 9.95 -7.55
N PRO A 123 12.20 11.30 -7.76
CA PRO A 123 12.97 11.93 -8.83
C PRO A 123 14.45 11.58 -8.67
N ALA A 124 15.12 11.38 -9.81
CA ALA A 124 16.57 11.20 -9.80
C ALA A 124 17.24 12.42 -9.17
N ALA A 125 18.24 12.20 -8.33
CA ALA A 125 19.06 13.27 -7.80
C ALA A 125 19.84 13.92 -8.94
N LEU A 126 19.78 15.23 -9.02
CA LEU A 126 20.55 16.00 -10.00
C LEU A 126 21.97 16.26 -9.48
#